data_28f6c5d750c2f1ff10695c2353997708
#
_entry.id   28f6c5d750c2f1ff10695c2353997708
#
_cell.length_a   1.000
_cell.length_b   1.000
_cell.length_c   1.000
_cell.angle_alpha   90.00
_cell.angle_beta   90.00
_cell.angle_gamma   90.00
#
_symmetry.space_group_name_H-M   'P 1'
#
loop_
_entity.id
_entity.type
_entity.pdbx_description
1 polymer ?
#
loop_
_entity_poly.entity_id
_entity_poly.type
_entity_poly.pdbx_seq_one_letter_code
_entity_poly.pdbx_strand_id
1 'polypeptide(L)'
;VERRHLDDDYKNQEIGFSISAAFLEIPGNRIVLHFCGDSTTKTYEIDIKALRREQKEKEKAKGFWGRLFHKDKNGEHKEDYEEWFERHKADRKTLRRQRHEHFEQNPLISIVIPLYCTPTPYLKELIDSVRSQTYTNWQLCLADGSPDQKVEEYVQKRYGKDKRILYKHLEGNGGISVNTNKAIEMATGEYLMLSDHDDTLEPDALYEIVRAINDHQGPEIIYTDEDKLSMDGEFYFEPHFKSD
;
A
#
# COMPACT_ATOMS: atom_id res chain seq x y z
N VAL A 1 21.02 12.02 9.87
CA VAL A 1 21.03 10.54 9.67
C VAL A 1 22.10 10.01 10.59
N GLU A 2 21.72 9.43 11.74
CA GLU A 2 22.63 8.75 12.65
C GLU A 2 23.28 7.57 11.93
N ARG A 3 24.61 7.58 11.88
CA ARG A 3 25.40 6.44 11.41
C ARG A 3 25.27 5.33 12.45
N ARG A 4 24.49 4.31 12.19
CA ARG A 4 24.58 3.06 12.92
C ARG A 4 25.83 2.33 12.42
N HIS A 5 26.80 2.10 13.28
CA HIS A 5 27.86 1.12 13.06
C HIS A 5 27.18 -0.24 12.93
N LEU A 6 27.30 -0.85 11.75
CA LEU A 6 26.95 -2.26 11.58
C LEU A 6 28.03 -3.08 12.31
N ASP A 7 27.61 -3.90 13.25
CA ASP A 7 28.47 -4.85 13.96
C ASP A 7 29.14 -5.80 12.95
N ASP A 8 30.33 -6.28 13.29
CA ASP A 8 31.14 -7.16 12.46
C ASP A 8 30.42 -8.47 12.03
N ASP A 9 29.37 -8.86 12.74
CA ASP A 9 28.54 -10.03 12.45
C ASP A 9 27.71 -9.91 11.15
N TYR A 10 27.57 -8.70 10.58
CA TYR A 10 26.84 -8.48 9.32
C TYR A 10 27.73 -8.43 8.08
N LYS A 11 29.05 -8.55 8.22
CA LYS A 11 30.00 -8.43 7.09
C LYS A 11 29.86 -9.53 6.02
N ASN A 12 29.19 -10.64 6.34
CA ASN A 12 29.00 -11.79 5.44
C ASN A 12 27.54 -12.08 5.10
N GLN A 13 26.58 -11.21 5.46
CA GLN A 13 25.19 -11.40 5.06
C GLN A 13 24.94 -10.67 3.74
N GLU A 14 24.29 -11.34 2.80
CA GLU A 14 23.75 -10.69 1.61
C GLU A 14 22.65 -9.73 2.06
N ILE A 15 22.97 -8.43 2.09
CA ILE A 15 21.99 -7.39 2.38
C ILE A 15 21.24 -7.15 1.09
N GLY A 16 20.08 -7.78 0.96
CA GLY A 16 19.13 -7.48 -0.10
C GLY A 16 18.40 -6.15 0.21
N PHE A 17 18.30 -5.27 -0.78
CA PHE A 17 17.37 -4.16 -0.73
C PHE A 17 16.45 -4.22 -1.94
N SER A 18 15.19 -3.86 -1.72
CA SER A 18 14.21 -3.75 -2.78
C SER A 18 14.02 -2.27 -3.13
N ILE A 19 14.06 -1.95 -4.41
CA ILE A 19 13.77 -0.62 -4.92
C ILE A 19 12.46 -0.75 -5.69
N SER A 20 11.40 -0.14 -5.16
CA SER A 20 10.05 -0.20 -5.75
C SER A 20 9.97 0.45 -7.13
N ALA A 21 8.94 0.11 -7.90
CA ALA A 21 8.69 0.46 -9.31
C ALA A 21 8.61 1.96 -9.65
N ALA A 22 8.62 2.87 -8.68
CA ALA A 22 8.75 4.32 -8.89
C ALA A 22 9.94 4.72 -9.81
N PHE A 23 10.86 3.80 -10.02
CA PHE A 23 11.96 3.95 -10.99
C PHE A 23 11.53 4.03 -12.46
N LEU A 24 10.33 3.58 -12.81
CA LEU A 24 9.84 3.64 -14.19
C LEU A 24 9.52 5.07 -14.66
N GLU A 25 9.33 5.99 -13.72
CA GLU A 25 9.05 7.41 -13.98
C GLU A 25 10.30 8.30 -13.98
N ILE A 26 11.48 7.76 -13.65
CA ILE A 26 12.72 8.55 -13.66
C ILE A 26 13.07 8.91 -15.11
N PRO A 27 13.16 10.21 -15.43
CA PRO A 27 13.60 10.65 -16.76
C PRO A 27 15.07 10.27 -16.95
N GLY A 28 15.33 9.29 -17.84
CA GLY A 28 16.67 8.83 -18.13
C GLY A 28 16.74 7.33 -18.40
N ASN A 29 17.89 6.88 -18.84
CA ASN A 29 18.14 5.48 -19.19
C ASN A 29 19.05 4.76 -18.20
N ARG A 30 19.54 5.44 -17.16
CA ARG A 30 20.51 4.91 -16.20
C ARG A 30 20.24 5.41 -14.80
N ILE A 31 20.42 4.53 -13.82
CA ILE A 31 20.57 4.87 -12.41
C ILE A 31 21.97 4.48 -11.98
N VAL A 32 22.64 5.38 -11.28
CA VAL A 32 23.95 5.14 -10.70
C VAL A 32 23.78 5.12 -9.18
N LEU A 33 24.05 3.97 -8.55
CA LEU A 33 24.01 3.80 -7.11
C LEU A 33 25.45 3.88 -6.57
N HIS A 34 25.66 4.82 -5.65
CA HIS A 34 26.92 4.97 -4.94
C HIS A 34 26.77 4.45 -3.51
N PHE A 35 27.47 3.37 -3.19
CA PHE A 35 27.56 2.86 -1.83
C PHE A 35 28.87 3.37 -1.22
N CYS A 36 28.79 4.29 -0.27
CA CYS A 36 29.92 4.88 0.41
C CYS A 36 30.11 4.22 1.77
N GLY A 37 31.19 3.44 1.93
CA GLY A 37 31.68 2.98 3.23
C GLY A 37 32.81 3.89 3.73
N ASP A 38 33.29 3.65 4.96
CA ASP A 38 34.31 4.50 5.60
C ASP A 38 35.66 4.57 4.84
N SER A 39 35.95 3.61 3.97
CA SER A 39 37.19 3.55 3.19
C SER A 39 37.02 3.16 1.73
N THR A 40 35.81 2.82 1.28
CA THR A 40 35.57 2.36 -0.09
C THR A 40 34.23 2.85 -0.63
N THR A 41 34.22 3.26 -1.89
CA THR A 41 32.99 3.56 -2.62
C THR A 41 32.81 2.51 -3.71
N LYS A 42 31.66 1.83 -3.71
CA LYS A 42 31.25 0.95 -4.81
C LYS A 42 30.16 1.64 -5.61
N THR A 43 30.32 1.63 -6.93
CA THR A 43 29.35 2.21 -7.85
C THR A 43 28.74 1.09 -8.67
N TYR A 44 27.40 1.07 -8.73
CA TYR A 44 26.62 0.17 -9.57
C TYR A 44 25.82 1.00 -10.56
N GLU A 45 25.90 0.61 -11.82
CA GLU A 45 25.15 1.24 -12.90
C GLU A 45 24.02 0.30 -13.33
N ILE A 46 22.80 0.81 -13.29
CA ILE A 46 21.59 0.07 -13.67
C ILE A 46 21.04 0.67 -14.96
N ASP A 47 20.99 -0.13 -16.02
CA ASP A 47 20.37 0.25 -17.30
C ASP A 47 18.85 0.07 -17.21
N ILE A 48 18.14 1.19 -16.99
CA ILE A 48 16.67 1.21 -16.92
C ILE A 48 16.03 0.79 -18.26
N LYS A 49 16.69 1.08 -19.39
CA LYS A 49 16.16 0.69 -20.70
C LYS A 49 16.19 -0.84 -20.87
N ALA A 50 17.22 -1.51 -20.35
CA ALA A 50 17.30 -2.95 -20.34
C ALA A 50 16.22 -3.55 -19.42
N LEU A 51 16.05 -3.02 -18.20
CA LEU A 51 15.01 -3.45 -17.27
C LEU A 51 13.59 -3.26 -17.84
N ARG A 52 13.31 -2.11 -18.48
CA ARG A 52 12.01 -1.87 -19.14
C ARG A 52 11.75 -2.82 -20.31
N ARG A 53 12.79 -3.25 -21.05
CA ARG A 53 12.63 -4.26 -22.09
C ARG A 53 12.35 -5.63 -21.51
N GLU A 54 13.12 -6.02 -20.50
CA GLU A 54 12.95 -7.31 -19.81
C GLU A 54 11.55 -7.41 -19.16
N GLN A 55 11.09 -6.33 -18.55
CA GLN A 55 9.74 -6.27 -17.97
C GLN A 55 8.66 -6.40 -19.04
N LYS A 56 8.77 -5.65 -20.15
CA LYS A 56 7.83 -5.76 -21.28
C LYS A 56 7.86 -7.15 -21.95
N GLU A 57 9.00 -7.81 -21.97
CA GLU A 57 9.09 -9.19 -22.49
C GLU A 57 8.49 -10.20 -21.50
N LYS A 58 8.69 -9.99 -20.17
CA LYS A 58 8.03 -10.79 -19.12
C LYS A 58 6.52 -10.59 -19.14
N GLU A 59 6.03 -9.37 -19.32
CA GLU A 59 4.60 -9.06 -19.45
C GLU A 59 4.00 -9.67 -20.71
N LYS A 60 4.65 -9.58 -21.87
CA LYS A 60 4.23 -10.26 -23.09
C LYS A 60 4.26 -11.78 -22.96
N ALA A 61 5.26 -12.33 -22.29
CA ALA A 61 5.35 -13.76 -22.03
C ALA A 61 4.27 -14.21 -21.02
N LYS A 62 4.00 -13.44 -19.95
CA LYS A 62 2.90 -13.72 -19.02
C LYS A 62 1.54 -13.70 -19.71
N GLY A 63 1.27 -12.72 -20.58
CA GLY A 63 -0.03 -12.60 -21.26
C GLY A 63 -0.34 -13.67 -22.30
N PHE A 64 0.66 -14.22 -22.99
CA PHE A 64 0.47 -15.22 -24.04
C PHE A 64 0.75 -16.66 -23.58
N TRP A 65 1.78 -16.87 -22.75
CA TRP A 65 2.21 -18.19 -22.31
C TRP A 65 1.67 -18.59 -20.94
N GLY A 66 1.30 -17.64 -20.07
CA GLY A 66 0.70 -17.91 -18.77
C GLY A 66 -0.64 -18.63 -18.89
N ARG A 67 -1.44 -18.32 -19.90
CA ARG A 67 -2.73 -19.02 -20.17
C ARG A 67 -2.57 -20.43 -20.72
N LEU A 68 -1.43 -20.77 -21.29
CA LEU A 68 -1.25 -22.08 -21.96
C LEU A 68 -0.47 -23.13 -21.19
N PHE A 69 0.38 -22.76 -20.21
CA PHE A 69 1.38 -23.68 -19.66
C PHE A 69 1.62 -23.69 -18.14
N HIS A 70 0.70 -23.18 -17.33
CA HIS A 70 0.81 -23.40 -15.88
C HIS A 70 0.22 -24.76 -15.49
N LYS A 71 0.96 -25.82 -15.86
CA LYS A 71 0.85 -27.12 -15.20
C LYS A 71 2.01 -27.25 -14.23
N ASP A 72 1.71 -27.58 -12.97
CA ASP A 72 2.73 -27.99 -12.02
C ASP A 72 3.41 -29.30 -12.47
N LYS A 73 4.46 -29.71 -11.77
CA LYS A 73 5.19 -30.95 -12.05
C LYS A 73 4.29 -32.21 -11.96
N ASN A 74 3.08 -32.08 -11.40
CA ASN A 74 2.10 -33.16 -11.23
C ASN A 74 0.94 -33.08 -12.24
N GLY A 75 0.93 -32.08 -13.13
CA GLY A 75 -0.11 -31.92 -14.16
C GLY A 75 -1.40 -31.26 -13.65
N GLU A 76 -1.41 -30.75 -12.43
CA GLU A 76 -2.52 -30.01 -11.88
C GLU A 76 -2.45 -28.53 -12.33
N HIS A 77 -3.61 -27.96 -12.70
CA HIS A 77 -3.71 -26.53 -13.00
C HIS A 77 -3.50 -25.77 -11.70
N LYS A 78 -2.33 -25.15 -11.54
CA LYS A 78 -2.15 -24.16 -10.49
C LYS A 78 -2.96 -22.93 -10.90
N GLU A 79 -3.99 -22.65 -10.13
CA GLU A 79 -4.83 -21.48 -10.32
C GLU A 79 -3.96 -20.23 -10.34
N ASP A 80 -4.12 -19.37 -11.34
CA ASP A 80 -3.48 -18.07 -11.37
C ASP A 80 -4.11 -17.20 -10.28
N TYR A 81 -3.27 -16.42 -9.57
CA TYR A 81 -3.74 -15.56 -8.47
C TYR A 81 -4.84 -14.60 -8.94
N GLU A 82 -4.75 -14.08 -10.16
CA GLU A 82 -5.76 -13.20 -10.74
C GLU A 82 -7.13 -13.90 -10.85
N GLU A 83 -7.16 -15.17 -11.32
CA GLU A 83 -8.40 -15.97 -11.37
C GLU A 83 -8.95 -16.26 -9.98
N TRP A 84 -8.06 -16.55 -9.03
CA TRP A 84 -8.42 -16.77 -7.63
C TRP A 84 -9.03 -15.49 -7.04
N PHE A 85 -8.36 -14.33 -7.22
CA PHE A 85 -8.82 -13.05 -6.71
C PHE A 85 -10.20 -12.69 -7.29
N GLU A 86 -10.38 -12.78 -8.60
CA GLU A 86 -11.66 -12.50 -9.25
C GLU A 86 -12.83 -13.35 -8.73
N ARG A 87 -12.56 -14.58 -8.29
CA ARG A 87 -13.58 -15.46 -7.71
C ARG A 87 -13.84 -15.22 -6.23
N HIS A 88 -12.87 -14.67 -5.51
CA HIS A 88 -12.96 -14.50 -4.06
C HIS A 88 -13.27 -13.08 -3.64
N LYS A 89 -12.99 -12.07 -4.48
CA LYS A 89 -13.38 -10.70 -4.18
C LYS A 89 -14.89 -10.56 -4.01
N ALA A 90 -15.30 -9.66 -3.14
CA ALA A 90 -16.71 -9.42 -2.89
C ALA A 90 -17.44 -8.91 -4.15
N ASP A 91 -18.46 -9.62 -4.59
CA ASP A 91 -19.31 -9.20 -5.70
C ASP A 91 -20.21 -8.01 -5.31
N ARG A 92 -20.81 -7.36 -6.31
CA ARG A 92 -21.69 -6.21 -6.09
C ARG A 92 -22.88 -6.50 -5.15
N LYS A 93 -23.37 -7.73 -5.13
CA LYS A 93 -24.49 -8.14 -4.27
C LYS A 93 -24.01 -8.25 -2.81
N THR A 94 -22.85 -8.84 -2.59
CA THR A 94 -22.19 -8.93 -1.29
C THR A 94 -21.89 -7.54 -0.74
N LEU A 95 -21.22 -6.67 -1.51
CA LEU A 95 -20.94 -5.28 -1.10
C LEU A 95 -22.20 -4.50 -0.74
N ARG A 96 -23.32 -4.72 -1.47
CA ARG A 96 -24.60 -4.09 -1.13
C ARG A 96 -25.15 -4.62 0.19
N ARG A 97 -25.06 -5.92 0.47
CA ARG A 97 -25.50 -6.53 1.72
C ARG A 97 -24.68 -5.99 2.90
N GLN A 98 -23.36 -5.99 2.78
CA GLN A 98 -22.45 -5.50 3.81
C GLN A 98 -22.76 -4.04 4.24
N ARG A 99 -23.17 -3.15 3.31
CA ARG A 99 -23.56 -1.78 3.63
C ARG A 99 -24.81 -1.65 4.53
N HIS A 100 -25.60 -2.69 4.63
CA HIS A 100 -26.82 -2.72 5.43
C HIS A 100 -26.73 -3.64 6.63
N GLU A 101 -25.59 -4.30 6.79
CA GLU A 101 -25.35 -5.19 7.93
C GLU A 101 -25.05 -4.38 9.19
N HIS A 102 -25.56 -4.86 10.32
CA HIS A 102 -25.38 -4.24 11.62
C HIS A 102 -24.52 -5.15 12.49
N PHE A 103 -23.43 -4.63 12.97
CA PHE A 103 -22.58 -5.30 13.94
C PHE A 103 -22.98 -4.96 15.37
N GLU A 104 -22.79 -5.88 16.29
CA GLU A 104 -23.00 -5.64 17.72
C GLU A 104 -21.98 -4.62 18.24
N GLN A 105 -20.70 -4.82 17.91
CA GLN A 105 -19.65 -3.85 18.10
C GLN A 105 -19.46 -3.07 16.80
N ASN A 106 -19.62 -1.77 16.86
CA ASN A 106 -19.53 -0.87 15.70
C ASN A 106 -18.47 0.22 15.94
N PRO A 107 -17.18 -0.18 16.10
CA PRO A 107 -16.11 0.74 16.47
C PRO A 107 -15.83 1.77 15.39
N LEU A 108 -15.44 2.98 15.80
CA LEU A 108 -14.84 3.94 14.88
C LEU A 108 -13.41 3.48 14.54
N ILE A 109 -13.11 3.30 13.25
CA ILE A 109 -11.78 2.98 12.75
C ILE A 109 -11.11 4.24 12.25
N SER A 110 -9.96 4.59 12.83
CA SER A 110 -9.12 5.69 12.37
C SER A 110 -8.03 5.18 11.43
N ILE A 111 -8.13 5.53 10.16
CA ILE A 111 -7.10 5.23 9.17
C ILE A 111 -6.08 6.37 9.21
N VAL A 112 -4.84 6.08 9.55
CA VAL A 112 -3.78 7.07 9.76
C VAL A 112 -2.71 6.95 8.69
N ILE A 113 -2.48 8.02 7.96
CA ILE A 113 -1.64 8.03 6.76
C ILE A 113 -0.70 9.24 6.78
N PRO A 114 0.61 9.00 6.81
CA PRO A 114 1.59 10.05 6.60
C PRO A 114 1.70 10.39 5.12
N LEU A 115 1.67 11.68 4.79
CA LEU A 115 1.85 12.16 3.42
C LEU A 115 3.19 12.92 3.29
N TYR A 116 3.83 12.78 2.14
CA TYR A 116 4.97 13.61 1.76
C TYR A 116 5.13 13.64 0.24
N CYS A 117 4.89 14.79 -0.38
CA CYS A 117 4.95 14.99 -1.82
C CYS A 117 4.14 13.94 -2.61
N THR A 118 3.02 13.50 -2.04
CA THR A 118 2.19 12.43 -2.61
C THR A 118 1.62 12.85 -3.96
N PRO A 119 1.87 12.09 -5.04
CA PRO A 119 1.29 12.36 -6.34
C PRO A 119 -0.24 12.33 -6.28
N THR A 120 -0.87 13.31 -6.93
CA THR A 120 -2.33 13.44 -6.95
C THR A 120 -3.09 12.18 -7.40
N PRO A 121 -2.63 11.38 -8.38
CA PRO A 121 -3.30 10.15 -8.76
C PRO A 121 -3.38 9.15 -7.59
N TYR A 122 -2.27 8.86 -6.91
CA TYR A 122 -2.23 7.94 -5.76
C TYR A 122 -3.08 8.45 -4.60
N LEU A 123 -2.95 9.74 -4.27
CA LEU A 123 -3.79 10.35 -3.24
C LEU A 123 -5.29 10.22 -3.55
N LYS A 124 -5.66 10.34 -4.83
CA LYS A 124 -7.02 10.14 -5.29
C LYS A 124 -7.48 8.70 -5.10
N GLU A 125 -6.69 7.74 -5.55
CA GLU A 125 -7.00 6.31 -5.47
C GLU A 125 -7.15 5.87 -4.02
N LEU A 126 -6.21 6.26 -3.17
CA LEU A 126 -6.27 6.04 -1.73
C LEU A 126 -7.56 6.58 -1.12
N ILE A 127 -7.85 7.88 -1.26
CA ILE A 127 -9.02 8.49 -0.62
C ILE A 127 -10.32 7.93 -1.19
N ASP A 128 -10.39 7.67 -2.49
CA ASP A 128 -11.58 7.10 -3.12
C ASP A 128 -11.78 5.63 -2.68
N SER A 129 -10.72 4.83 -2.45
CA SER A 129 -10.81 3.47 -1.90
C SER A 129 -11.38 3.46 -0.48
N VAL A 130 -10.91 4.36 0.38
CA VAL A 130 -11.45 4.54 1.74
C VAL A 130 -12.92 4.98 1.70
N ARG A 131 -13.29 5.90 0.83
CA ARG A 131 -14.68 6.37 0.69
C ARG A 131 -15.62 5.30 0.12
N SER A 132 -15.09 4.35 -0.62
CA SER A 132 -15.85 3.24 -1.20
C SER A 132 -16.16 2.13 -0.21
N GLN A 133 -15.56 2.13 0.97
CA GLN A 133 -15.73 1.10 1.98
C GLN A 133 -17.20 0.82 2.29
N THR A 134 -17.54 -0.47 2.44
CA THR A 134 -18.89 -0.89 2.80
C THR A 134 -19.21 -0.59 4.26
N TYR A 135 -18.22 -0.68 5.14
CA TYR A 135 -18.33 -0.18 6.51
C TYR A 135 -18.09 1.33 6.53
N THR A 136 -18.98 2.09 7.16
CA THR A 136 -19.02 3.55 7.05
C THR A 136 -18.56 4.32 8.29
N ASN A 137 -18.37 3.63 9.44
CA ASN A 137 -17.93 4.25 10.69
C ASN A 137 -16.41 4.33 10.75
N TRP A 138 -15.82 5.18 9.93
CA TRP A 138 -14.39 5.42 9.83
C TRP A 138 -14.06 6.91 9.78
N GLN A 139 -12.85 7.25 10.14
CA GLN A 139 -12.22 8.55 9.87
C GLN A 139 -10.87 8.33 9.19
N LEU A 140 -10.48 9.26 8.32
CA LEU A 140 -9.21 9.28 7.61
C LEU A 140 -8.38 10.46 8.12
N CYS A 141 -7.23 10.16 8.71
CA CYS A 141 -6.33 11.14 9.31
C CYS A 141 -5.08 11.28 8.42
N LEU A 142 -4.98 12.39 7.69
CA LEU A 142 -3.89 12.68 6.77
C LEU A 142 -2.94 13.73 7.39
N ALA A 143 -1.69 13.36 7.66
CA ALA A 143 -0.67 14.27 8.15
C ALA A 143 0.40 14.50 7.09
N ASP A 144 0.44 15.70 6.52
CA ASP A 144 1.23 16.03 5.35
C ASP A 144 2.45 16.88 5.71
N GLY A 145 3.65 16.30 5.53
CA GLY A 145 4.93 16.97 5.68
C GLY A 145 5.48 17.59 4.39
N SER A 146 4.68 17.73 3.33
CA SER A 146 5.10 18.33 2.07
C SER A 146 5.56 19.77 2.23
N PRO A 147 6.53 20.23 1.44
CA PRO A 147 7.04 21.60 1.54
C PRO A 147 6.10 22.65 0.91
N ASP A 148 5.10 22.22 0.15
CA ASP A 148 4.14 23.10 -0.52
C ASP A 148 2.69 22.68 -0.17
N GLN A 149 1.71 23.50 -0.56
CA GLN A 149 0.29 23.30 -0.23
C GLN A 149 -0.51 22.56 -1.31
N LYS A 150 0.13 21.96 -2.32
CA LYS A 150 -0.58 21.31 -3.44
C LYS A 150 -1.47 20.16 -2.98
N VAL A 151 -0.98 19.36 -2.03
CA VAL A 151 -1.72 18.24 -1.45
C VAL A 151 -2.92 18.77 -0.67
N GLU A 152 -2.72 19.80 0.15
CA GLU A 152 -3.77 20.46 0.92
C GLU A 152 -4.88 21.02 0.00
N GLU A 153 -4.49 21.82 -0.99
CA GLU A 153 -5.42 22.40 -1.94
C GLU A 153 -6.27 21.35 -2.66
N TYR A 154 -5.60 20.22 -3.04
CA TYR A 154 -6.28 19.11 -3.69
C TYR A 154 -7.31 18.45 -2.75
N VAL A 155 -6.90 18.11 -1.53
CA VAL A 155 -7.77 17.48 -0.53
C VAL A 155 -8.95 18.38 -0.20
N GLN A 156 -8.69 19.63 0.10
CA GLN A 156 -9.74 20.60 0.46
C GLN A 156 -10.74 20.83 -0.69
N LYS A 157 -10.26 20.99 -1.90
CA LYS A 157 -11.11 21.20 -3.08
C LYS A 157 -12.01 20.00 -3.37
N ARG A 158 -11.49 18.79 -3.25
CA ARG A 158 -12.18 17.57 -3.70
C ARG A 158 -12.95 16.88 -2.57
N TYR A 159 -12.40 16.88 -1.39
CA TYR A 159 -12.88 16.09 -0.25
C TYR A 159 -13.25 16.91 0.99
N GLY A 160 -13.01 18.20 1.01
CA GLY A 160 -13.24 19.08 2.17
C GLY A 160 -14.67 19.13 2.70
N LYS A 161 -15.64 18.56 1.98
CA LYS A 161 -17.04 18.42 2.45
C LYS A 161 -17.28 17.14 3.26
N ASP A 162 -16.41 16.13 3.14
CA ASP A 162 -16.51 14.88 3.91
C ASP A 162 -15.82 15.07 5.27
N LYS A 163 -16.62 15.26 6.31
CA LYS A 163 -16.12 15.52 7.66
C LYS A 163 -15.34 14.36 8.30
N ARG A 164 -15.38 13.18 7.70
CA ARG A 164 -14.61 12.03 8.15
C ARG A 164 -13.15 12.12 7.72
N ILE A 165 -12.83 13.00 6.77
CA ILE A 165 -11.47 13.21 6.27
C ILE A 165 -10.86 14.39 7.00
N LEU A 166 -9.89 14.11 7.84
CA LEU A 166 -9.13 15.07 8.60
C LEU A 166 -7.78 15.28 7.92
N TYR A 167 -7.41 16.52 7.71
CA TYR A 167 -6.14 16.86 7.09
C TYR A 167 -5.38 17.87 7.95
N LYS A 168 -4.08 17.63 8.11
CA LYS A 168 -3.17 18.53 8.82
C LYS A 168 -1.89 18.70 8.01
N HIS A 169 -1.61 19.92 7.61
CA HIS A 169 -0.29 20.30 7.10
C HIS A 169 0.68 20.46 8.28
N LEU A 170 1.86 19.86 8.15
CA LEU A 170 2.92 19.92 9.18
C LEU A 170 3.91 21.05 8.84
N GLU A 171 4.61 21.57 9.84
CA GLU A 171 5.63 22.60 9.63
C GLU A 171 6.83 22.11 8.81
N GLY A 172 6.97 20.79 8.64
CA GLY A 172 8.02 20.16 7.85
C GLY A 172 7.96 18.65 7.93
N ASN A 173 8.77 17.98 7.11
CA ASN A 173 8.85 16.53 7.06
C ASN A 173 9.72 15.97 8.20
N GLY A 174 9.09 15.37 9.19
CA GLY A 174 9.76 14.64 10.26
C GLY A 174 10.14 13.18 9.92
N GLY A 175 9.87 12.75 8.69
CA GLY A 175 9.97 11.34 8.28
C GLY A 175 8.73 10.53 8.63
N ILE A 176 8.69 9.28 8.15
CA ILE A 176 7.51 8.42 8.24
C ILE A 176 6.97 8.31 9.68
N SER A 177 7.82 7.99 10.65
CA SER A 177 7.39 7.79 12.05
C SER A 177 6.82 9.04 12.69
N VAL A 178 7.44 10.22 12.46
CA VAL A 178 6.95 11.48 13.04
C VAL A 178 5.64 11.89 12.39
N ASN A 179 5.55 11.80 11.05
CA ASN A 179 4.35 12.16 10.32
C ASN A 179 3.19 11.20 10.67
N THR A 180 3.47 9.89 10.82
CA THR A 180 2.46 8.92 11.29
C THR A 180 1.97 9.27 12.70
N ASN A 181 2.87 9.61 13.64
CA ASN A 181 2.46 10.02 14.97
C ASN A 181 1.57 11.28 14.92
N LYS A 182 1.84 12.21 13.99
CA LYS A 182 0.96 13.37 13.77
C LYS A 182 -0.40 13.02 13.22
N ALA A 183 -0.51 11.98 12.41
CA ALA A 183 -1.80 11.44 11.97
C ALA A 183 -2.53 10.75 13.14
N ILE A 184 -1.83 10.00 13.98
CA ILE A 184 -2.39 9.36 15.18
C ILE A 184 -2.94 10.41 16.16
N GLU A 185 -2.27 11.57 16.33
CA GLU A 185 -2.76 12.66 17.20
C GLU A 185 -4.15 13.19 16.80
N MET A 186 -4.57 12.98 15.53
CA MET A 186 -5.91 13.37 15.05
C MET A 186 -6.94 12.26 15.21
N ALA A 187 -6.49 11.03 15.46
CA ALA A 187 -7.36 9.87 15.53
C ALA A 187 -8.17 9.86 16.84
N THR A 188 -9.44 9.52 16.71
CA THR A 188 -10.38 9.39 17.84
C THR A 188 -11.08 8.05 17.88
N GLY A 189 -10.77 7.15 16.94
CA GLY A 189 -11.36 5.82 16.84
C GLY A 189 -10.82 4.85 17.88
N GLU A 190 -11.57 3.81 18.13
CA GLU A 190 -11.24 2.72 19.03
C GLU A 190 -10.13 1.84 18.46
N TYR A 191 -10.05 1.77 17.14
CA TYR A 191 -9.00 1.06 16.41
C TYR A 191 -8.26 2.01 15.48
N LEU A 192 -6.94 1.79 15.37
CA LEU A 192 -6.05 2.49 14.43
C LEU A 192 -5.68 1.54 13.29
N MET A 193 -5.87 1.98 12.06
CA MET A 193 -5.37 1.30 10.86
C MET A 193 -4.21 2.11 10.29
N LEU A 194 -3.05 1.47 10.16
CA LEU A 194 -1.87 2.05 9.50
C LEU A 194 -1.92 1.69 8.02
N SER A 195 -1.67 2.66 7.15
CA SER A 195 -1.57 2.45 5.71
C SER A 195 -0.62 3.48 5.09
N ASP A 196 -0.04 3.17 3.96
CA ASP A 196 0.82 4.07 3.22
C ASP A 196 0.03 4.92 2.20
N HIS A 197 0.63 5.99 1.73
CA HIS A 197 -0.05 7.00 0.91
C HIS A 197 -0.25 6.58 -0.56
N ASP A 198 0.32 5.48 -0.98
CA ASP A 198 0.26 4.88 -2.31
C ASP A 198 -0.48 3.54 -2.34
N ASP A 199 -1.02 3.13 -1.19
CA ASP A 199 -1.86 1.93 -1.07
C ASP A 199 -3.34 2.23 -1.33
N THR A 200 -4.09 1.16 -1.61
CA THR A 200 -5.56 1.18 -1.72
C THR A 200 -6.17 0.05 -0.90
N LEU A 201 -7.42 0.22 -0.51
CA LEU A 201 -8.18 -0.77 0.24
C LEU A 201 -9.26 -1.39 -0.64
N GLU A 202 -9.41 -2.71 -0.60
CA GLU A 202 -10.58 -3.35 -1.18
C GLU A 202 -11.87 -2.82 -0.54
N PRO A 203 -12.99 -2.74 -1.29
CA PRO A 203 -14.21 -2.07 -0.82
C PRO A 203 -14.82 -2.64 0.46
N ASP A 204 -14.47 -3.85 0.85
CA ASP A 204 -14.93 -4.52 2.06
C ASP A 204 -13.86 -4.72 3.14
N ALA A 205 -12.67 -4.14 2.97
CA ALA A 205 -11.58 -4.30 3.92
C ALA A 205 -11.97 -3.93 5.35
N LEU A 206 -12.58 -2.77 5.55
CA LEU A 206 -13.04 -2.36 6.89
C LEU A 206 -14.20 -3.20 7.41
N TYR A 207 -15.07 -3.70 6.54
CA TYR A 207 -16.13 -4.62 6.93
C TYR A 207 -15.56 -5.92 7.49
N GLU A 208 -14.57 -6.51 6.82
CA GLU A 208 -13.92 -7.75 7.26
C GLU A 208 -13.17 -7.56 8.58
N ILE A 209 -12.51 -6.41 8.77
CA ILE A 209 -11.87 -6.04 10.04
C ILE A 209 -12.92 -5.97 11.15
N VAL A 210 -14.05 -5.30 10.93
CA VAL A 210 -15.10 -5.18 11.96
C VAL A 210 -15.79 -6.52 12.21
N ARG A 211 -15.95 -7.36 11.19
CA ARG A 211 -16.41 -8.73 11.36
C ARG A 211 -15.47 -9.52 12.28
N ALA A 212 -14.16 -9.45 12.02
CA ALA A 212 -13.16 -10.09 12.87
C ALA A 212 -13.20 -9.58 14.33
N ILE A 213 -13.42 -8.27 14.54
CA ILE A 213 -13.57 -7.68 15.87
C ILE A 213 -14.77 -8.32 16.61
N ASN A 214 -15.89 -8.51 15.92
CA ASN A 214 -17.08 -9.11 16.52
C ASN A 214 -16.93 -10.63 16.73
N ASP A 215 -16.32 -11.33 15.79
CA ASP A 215 -16.15 -12.79 15.85
C ASP A 215 -15.14 -13.21 16.93
N HIS A 216 -14.12 -12.38 17.19
CA HIS A 216 -13.01 -12.67 18.13
C HIS A 216 -13.07 -11.86 19.44
N GLN A 217 -14.23 -11.28 19.78
CA GLN A 217 -14.47 -10.58 21.05
C GLN A 217 -13.53 -9.36 21.29
N GLY A 218 -13.21 -8.63 20.23
CA GLY A 218 -12.40 -7.42 20.31
C GLY A 218 -10.89 -7.69 20.44
N PRO A 219 -10.25 -8.25 19.41
CA PRO A 219 -8.80 -8.46 19.40
C PRO A 219 -8.04 -7.14 19.50
N GLU A 220 -6.90 -7.13 20.17
CA GLU A 220 -6.07 -5.93 20.32
C GLU A 220 -5.28 -5.60 19.03
N ILE A 221 -4.93 -6.62 18.24
CA ILE A 221 -4.17 -6.50 17.00
C ILE A 221 -4.84 -7.33 15.92
N ILE A 222 -5.03 -6.71 14.76
CA ILE A 222 -5.52 -7.36 13.55
C ILE A 222 -4.52 -7.05 12.43
N TYR A 223 -4.16 -8.04 11.65
CA TYR A 223 -3.39 -7.87 10.43
C TYR A 223 -4.11 -8.56 9.27
N THR A 224 -3.94 -8.03 8.08
CA THR A 224 -4.61 -8.49 6.87
C THR A 224 -3.61 -9.10 5.91
N ASP A 225 -4.10 -9.93 5.00
CA ASP A 225 -3.37 -10.25 3.79
C ASP A 225 -3.19 -9.00 2.93
N GLU A 226 -2.19 -9.03 2.09
CA GLU A 226 -1.88 -7.96 1.16
C GLU A 226 -1.42 -8.52 -0.18
N ASP A 227 -1.59 -7.77 -1.23
CA ASP A 227 -1.07 -8.06 -2.55
C ASP A 227 -0.53 -6.79 -3.20
N LYS A 228 -0.07 -6.89 -4.43
CA LYS A 228 0.41 -5.74 -5.19
C LYS A 228 -0.50 -5.49 -6.38
N LEU A 229 -0.86 -4.23 -6.56
CA LEU A 229 -1.55 -3.75 -7.75
C LEU A 229 -0.53 -3.31 -8.80
N SER A 230 -0.74 -3.68 -10.06
CA SER A 230 0.10 -3.20 -11.16
C SER A 230 -0.02 -1.68 -11.32
N MET A 231 1.04 -1.04 -11.83
CA MET A 231 1.10 0.42 -11.98
C MET A 231 0.02 1.03 -12.87
N ASP A 232 -0.54 0.23 -13.79
CA ASP A 232 -1.68 0.60 -14.63
C ASP A 232 -3.04 0.27 -13.98
N GLY A 233 -3.03 -0.37 -12.80
CA GLY A 233 -4.22 -0.77 -12.07
C GLY A 233 -5.00 -1.92 -12.71
N GLU A 234 -4.39 -2.66 -13.64
CA GLU A 234 -5.10 -3.67 -14.42
C GLU A 234 -5.13 -5.06 -13.77
N PHE A 235 -4.11 -5.42 -12.93
CA PHE A 235 -4.04 -6.75 -12.32
C PHE A 235 -3.36 -6.75 -10.95
N TYR A 236 -3.73 -7.75 -10.11
CA TYR A 236 -3.14 -8.02 -8.82
C TYR A 236 -2.10 -9.14 -8.91
N PHE A 237 -1.03 -9.05 -8.11
CA PHE A 237 0.06 -10.03 -8.13
C PHE A 237 0.80 -10.10 -6.78
N GLU A 238 1.63 -11.13 -6.61
CA GLU A 238 2.46 -11.34 -5.42
C GLU A 238 1.68 -11.26 -4.10
N PRO A 239 0.64 -12.10 -3.90
CA PRO A 239 -0.10 -12.09 -2.65
C PRO A 239 0.76 -12.53 -1.48
N HIS A 240 0.59 -11.85 -0.36
CA HIS A 240 1.19 -12.18 0.93
C HIS A 240 0.10 -12.66 1.88
N PHE A 241 -0.17 -13.98 1.85
CA PHE A 241 -1.05 -14.61 2.83
C PHE A 241 -0.31 -14.76 4.15
N LYS A 242 -0.89 -14.20 5.20
CA LYS A 242 -0.33 -14.27 6.55
C LYS A 242 -0.90 -15.51 7.26
N SER A 243 -0.06 -16.16 8.07
CA SER A 243 -0.52 -17.30 8.86
C SER A 243 -1.42 -16.85 10.01
N ASP A 244 -2.48 -17.60 10.25
CA ASP A 244 -3.36 -17.45 11.40
C ASP A 244 -2.63 -17.73 12.73
#